data_f00eae02ab6112786d0b7108714f6804
#
_entry.id   f00eae02ab6112786d0b7108714f6804
#
_cell.length_a   1.000
_cell.length_b   1.000
_cell.length_c   1.000
_cell.angle_alpha   90.00
_cell.angle_beta   90.00
_cell.angle_gamma   90.00
#
_symmetry.space_group_name_H-M   'P 1'
#
loop_
_entity.id
_entity.type
_entity.pdbx_description
1 polymer ?
#
loop_
_entity_poly.entity_id
_entity_poly.type
_entity_poly.pdbx_seq_one_letter_code
_entity_poly.pdbx_strand_id
1 'polypeptide(L)'
;MTENTNKKPHILIVDDHREIRDAVTRYLQKNGFRADAARDAVEMDAALAAGRYDLIVLDVMMPGEDGLSVCRRLSAQGRIPILMLTALGEETDRIIGLEIGADDYLPKPFNPRELLARIKAILRRAAQDEPAAGAFSGHQVRFAGWVLDTDRRLLTREESGEEVALTTAEFKLLTVFLERPRFVLSRDQLLDLTSGRTAQVFDRTIDNQVSRLRRKIEPDPSTPTLITTVRGGGYCLATDVKTGAGSGAGSGGAGPGGAGG
;
A
#
# COMPACT_ATOMS: atom_id res chain seq x y z
N MET A 1 -6.47 -18.65 -23.48
CA MET A 1 -5.17 -18.05 -23.87
C MET A 1 -5.20 -16.60 -23.43
N THR A 2 -4.79 -16.32 -22.21
CA THR A 2 -4.70 -14.97 -21.66
C THR A 2 -3.31 -14.45 -22.00
N GLU A 3 -3.26 -13.43 -22.85
CA GLU A 3 -2.06 -12.67 -23.15
C GLU A 3 -1.54 -12.03 -21.86
N ASN A 4 -0.54 -12.65 -21.28
CA ASN A 4 0.29 -12.06 -20.26
C ASN A 4 1.19 -11.02 -20.94
N THR A 5 0.66 -9.83 -21.16
CA THR A 5 1.39 -8.70 -21.73
C THR A 5 2.49 -8.35 -20.72
N ASN A 6 3.72 -8.72 -21.09
CA ASN A 6 4.98 -8.36 -20.40
C ASN A 6 5.21 -6.84 -20.47
N LYS A 7 4.31 -6.07 -19.85
CA LYS A 7 4.34 -4.61 -19.80
C LYS A 7 5.38 -4.21 -18.77
N LYS A 8 6.48 -3.61 -19.22
CA LYS A 8 7.53 -3.09 -18.34
C LYS A 8 6.92 -2.15 -17.30
N PRO A 9 7.19 -2.35 -15.99
CA PRO A 9 6.69 -1.47 -14.95
C PRO A 9 7.09 -0.02 -15.20
N HIS A 10 6.20 0.91 -14.90
CA HIS A 10 6.34 2.33 -15.17
C HIS A 10 6.56 3.10 -13.87
N ILE A 11 7.70 3.75 -13.73
CA ILE A 11 8.15 4.45 -12.53
C ILE A 11 8.12 5.95 -12.78
N LEU A 12 7.56 6.72 -11.85
CA LEU A 12 7.65 8.18 -11.86
C LEU A 12 8.70 8.61 -10.83
N ILE A 13 9.67 9.39 -11.26
CA ILE A 13 10.72 9.97 -10.42
C ILE A 13 10.38 11.44 -10.18
N VAL A 14 10.23 11.83 -8.90
CA VAL A 14 9.91 13.20 -8.49
C VAL A 14 11.02 13.70 -7.57
N ASP A 15 11.83 14.63 -8.06
CA ASP A 15 13.00 15.19 -7.36
C ASP A 15 13.31 16.55 -7.98
N ASP A 16 13.56 17.60 -7.22
CA ASP A 16 13.86 18.94 -7.76
C ASP A 16 15.27 19.03 -8.37
N HIS A 17 16.19 18.14 -7.96
CA HIS A 17 17.56 18.08 -8.48
C HIS A 17 17.63 17.36 -9.83
N ARG A 18 17.82 18.12 -10.90
CA ARG A 18 17.86 17.61 -12.27
C ARG A 18 18.87 16.47 -12.48
N GLU A 19 20.06 16.59 -11.87
CA GLU A 19 21.11 15.58 -12.03
C GLU A 19 20.69 14.23 -11.47
N ILE A 20 20.04 14.23 -10.27
CA ILE A 20 19.53 13.02 -9.63
C ILE A 20 18.40 12.43 -10.49
N ARG A 21 17.43 13.25 -10.89
CA ARG A 21 16.32 12.84 -11.75
C ARG A 21 16.80 12.15 -13.02
N ASP A 22 17.72 12.82 -13.75
CA ASP A 22 18.24 12.32 -15.04
C ASP A 22 19.06 11.03 -14.83
N ALA A 23 19.85 10.94 -13.77
CA ALA A 23 20.66 9.77 -13.48
C ALA A 23 19.78 8.57 -13.10
N VAL A 24 18.80 8.77 -12.23
CA VAL A 24 17.87 7.72 -11.79
C VAL A 24 17.00 7.23 -12.94
N THR A 25 16.43 8.15 -13.73
CA THR A 25 15.62 7.81 -14.91
C THR A 25 16.40 6.94 -15.89
N ARG A 26 17.61 7.37 -16.29
CA ARG A 26 18.46 6.59 -17.21
C ARG A 26 18.85 5.24 -16.62
N TYR A 27 19.14 5.18 -15.33
CA TYR A 27 19.49 3.94 -14.66
C TYR A 27 18.35 2.93 -14.66
N LEU A 28 17.12 3.37 -14.35
CA LEU A 28 15.94 2.52 -14.38
C LEU A 28 15.59 2.05 -15.79
N GLN A 29 15.68 2.93 -16.80
CA GLN A 29 15.45 2.55 -18.19
C GLN A 29 16.43 1.47 -18.66
N LYS A 30 17.73 1.59 -18.31
CA LYS A 30 18.75 0.56 -18.59
C LYS A 30 18.46 -0.79 -17.90
N ASN A 31 17.74 -0.76 -16.79
CA ASN A 31 17.38 -1.96 -16.02
C ASN A 31 15.98 -2.51 -16.36
N GLY A 32 15.39 -2.07 -17.49
CA GLY A 32 14.19 -2.68 -18.04
C GLY A 32 12.87 -2.08 -17.58
N PHE A 33 12.89 -0.91 -16.92
CA PHE A 33 11.70 -0.15 -16.54
C PHE A 33 11.33 0.90 -17.59
N ARG A 34 10.06 1.30 -17.62
CA ARG A 34 9.67 2.61 -18.13
C ARG A 34 9.87 3.62 -17.01
N ALA A 35 10.37 4.79 -17.32
CA ALA A 35 10.63 5.80 -16.29
C ALA A 35 10.42 7.20 -16.87
N ASP A 36 9.59 7.97 -16.19
CA ASP A 36 9.34 9.39 -16.42
C ASP A 36 9.82 10.20 -15.23
N ALA A 37 9.99 11.50 -15.42
CA ALA A 37 10.52 12.39 -14.41
C ALA A 37 9.64 13.63 -14.26
N ALA A 38 9.48 14.10 -13.04
CA ALA A 38 8.83 15.34 -12.66
C ALA A 38 9.74 16.11 -11.70
N ARG A 39 9.76 17.43 -11.78
CA ARG A 39 10.63 18.27 -10.94
C ARG A 39 9.97 18.67 -9.60
N ASP A 40 8.64 18.62 -9.53
CA ASP A 40 7.84 19.06 -8.40
C ASP A 40 6.47 18.37 -8.38
N ALA A 41 5.66 18.67 -7.38
CA ALA A 41 4.33 18.11 -7.21
C ALA A 41 3.36 18.48 -8.35
N VAL A 42 3.53 19.65 -8.97
CA VAL A 42 2.66 20.11 -10.07
C VAL A 42 2.90 19.27 -11.34
N GLU A 43 4.17 19.08 -11.72
CA GLU A 43 4.51 18.20 -12.85
C GLU A 43 4.16 16.74 -12.55
N MET A 44 4.33 16.29 -11.30
CA MET A 44 3.89 14.96 -10.87
C MET A 44 2.39 14.77 -11.08
N ASP A 45 1.55 15.69 -10.60
CA ASP A 45 0.10 15.61 -10.73
C ASP A 45 -0.33 15.61 -12.20
N ALA A 46 0.31 16.42 -13.05
CA ALA A 46 0.09 16.41 -14.49
C ALA A 46 0.45 15.04 -15.12
N ALA A 47 1.57 14.44 -14.69
CA ALA A 47 1.96 13.11 -15.14
C ALA A 47 0.99 12.02 -14.70
N LEU A 48 0.52 12.08 -13.45
CA LEU A 48 -0.48 11.13 -12.91
C LEU A 48 -1.84 11.26 -13.60
N ALA A 49 -2.22 12.45 -14.02
CA ALA A 49 -3.43 12.67 -14.81
C ALA A 49 -3.33 12.13 -16.24
N ALA A 50 -2.13 12.16 -16.84
CA ALA A 50 -1.87 11.74 -18.20
C ALA A 50 -1.56 10.24 -18.34
N GLY A 51 -1.12 9.56 -17.28
CA GLY A 51 -0.66 8.19 -17.35
C GLY A 51 -0.91 7.35 -16.10
N ARG A 52 -0.55 6.06 -16.21
CA ARG A 52 -0.55 5.14 -15.06
C ARG A 52 0.88 4.78 -14.71
N TYR A 53 1.16 4.81 -13.43
CA TYR A 53 2.45 4.46 -12.86
C TYR A 53 2.28 3.33 -11.85
N ASP A 54 3.28 2.46 -11.80
CA ASP A 54 3.31 1.29 -10.91
C ASP A 54 4.04 1.59 -9.60
N LEU A 55 4.84 2.67 -9.57
CA LEU A 55 5.54 3.15 -8.37
C LEU A 55 5.99 4.60 -8.57
N ILE A 56 6.02 5.36 -7.47
CA ILE A 56 6.59 6.71 -7.41
C ILE A 56 7.85 6.68 -6.54
N VAL A 57 8.96 7.21 -7.07
CA VAL A 57 10.15 7.56 -6.29
C VAL A 57 10.07 9.04 -6.02
N LEU A 58 9.95 9.43 -4.74
CA LEU A 58 9.58 10.77 -4.32
C LEU A 58 10.63 11.36 -3.37
N ASP A 59 11.21 12.49 -3.74
CA ASP A 59 12.06 13.26 -2.81
C ASP A 59 11.23 13.91 -1.70
N VAL A 60 11.76 13.90 -0.49
CA VAL A 60 11.16 14.60 0.67
C VAL A 60 11.30 16.10 0.51
N MET A 61 12.48 16.56 0.12
CA MET A 61 12.85 17.99 0.11
C MET A 61 12.60 18.59 -1.27
N MET A 62 11.40 19.09 -1.52
CA MET A 62 11.06 19.75 -2.78
C MET A 62 10.50 21.16 -2.54
N PRO A 63 10.73 22.11 -3.47
CA PRO A 63 10.10 23.42 -3.39
C PRO A 63 8.59 23.34 -3.63
N GLY A 64 7.85 24.18 -2.93
CA GLY A 64 6.38 24.21 -3.01
C GLY A 64 5.73 23.21 -2.08
N GLU A 65 5.01 22.21 -2.60
CA GLU A 65 4.49 21.11 -1.79
C GLU A 65 5.62 20.11 -1.50
N ASP A 66 5.96 19.91 -0.22
CA ASP A 66 6.99 18.98 0.20
C ASP A 66 6.57 17.50 -0.04
N GLY A 67 7.57 16.61 -0.15
CA GLY A 67 7.31 15.21 -0.46
C GLY A 67 6.52 14.48 0.63
N LEU A 68 6.56 14.91 1.89
CA LEU A 68 5.77 14.31 2.96
C LEU A 68 4.28 14.63 2.79
N SER A 69 3.96 15.87 2.43
CA SER A 69 2.58 16.32 2.13
C SER A 69 2.03 15.60 0.91
N VAL A 70 2.83 15.51 -0.17
CA VAL A 70 2.50 14.72 -1.37
C VAL A 70 2.25 13.25 -1.01
N CYS A 71 3.14 12.63 -0.25
CA CYS A 71 3.01 11.23 0.17
C CYS A 71 1.72 11.01 0.95
N ARG A 72 1.40 11.88 1.92
CA ARG A 72 0.16 11.81 2.70
C ARG A 72 -1.07 11.85 1.81
N ARG A 73 -1.10 12.79 0.85
CA ARG A 73 -2.20 12.97 -0.08
C ARG A 73 -2.40 11.76 -1.00
N LEU A 74 -1.31 11.23 -1.58
CA LEU A 74 -1.36 10.07 -2.46
C LEU A 74 -1.70 8.79 -1.71
N SER A 75 -1.16 8.61 -0.51
CA SER A 75 -1.43 7.44 0.35
C SER A 75 -2.89 7.39 0.80
N ALA A 76 -3.53 8.54 1.01
CA ALA A 76 -4.96 8.61 1.29
C ALA A 76 -5.82 8.10 0.12
N GLN A 77 -5.30 8.16 -1.12
CA GLN A 77 -5.96 7.62 -2.31
C GLN A 77 -5.67 6.12 -2.55
N GLY A 78 -4.68 5.55 -1.85
CA GLY A 78 -4.38 4.11 -1.80
C GLY A 78 -3.95 3.44 -3.11
N ARG A 79 -3.56 4.18 -4.15
CA ARG A 79 -3.48 3.66 -5.52
C ARG A 79 -2.08 3.28 -6.02
N ILE A 80 -1.02 3.97 -5.56
CA ILE A 80 0.32 3.82 -6.13
C ILE A 80 1.34 3.69 -5.00
N PRO A 81 2.21 2.67 -5.00
CA PRO A 81 3.30 2.55 -4.02
C PRO A 81 4.29 3.71 -4.11
N ILE A 82 4.82 4.13 -2.95
CA ILE A 82 5.74 5.28 -2.84
C ILE A 82 7.04 4.87 -2.15
N LEU A 83 8.17 5.06 -2.84
CA LEU A 83 9.51 5.00 -2.27
C LEU A 83 10.03 6.42 -2.03
N MET A 84 10.22 6.80 -0.76
CA MET A 84 10.70 8.13 -0.40
C MET A 84 12.22 8.20 -0.47
N LEU A 85 12.76 9.29 -1.03
CA LEU A 85 14.18 9.65 -0.92
C LEU A 85 14.32 10.71 0.17
N THR A 86 15.18 10.48 1.16
CA THR A 86 15.34 11.38 2.31
C THR A 86 16.79 11.89 2.44
N ALA A 87 16.99 13.10 2.95
CA ALA A 87 18.31 13.55 3.34
C ALA A 87 18.82 12.75 4.55
N LEU A 88 20.13 12.46 4.57
CA LEU A 88 20.77 11.75 5.68
C LEU A 88 20.80 12.70 6.90
N GLY A 89 20.06 12.38 7.98
CA GLY A 89 20.25 13.12 9.23
C GLY A 89 19.13 13.12 10.25
N GLU A 90 17.89 12.90 9.88
CA GLU A 90 16.82 12.96 10.86
C GLU A 90 16.09 11.59 10.96
N GLU A 91 16.43 10.88 12.05
CA GLU A 91 15.67 9.68 12.47
C GLU A 91 14.17 10.02 12.58
N THR A 92 13.86 11.27 12.86
CA THR A 92 12.54 11.89 12.88
C THR A 92 11.87 11.87 11.51
N ASP A 93 12.56 12.20 10.41
CA ASP A 93 11.99 12.19 9.06
C ASP A 93 11.63 10.77 8.59
N ARG A 94 12.42 9.77 9.00
CA ARG A 94 12.13 8.36 8.71
C ARG A 94 10.90 7.86 9.46
N ILE A 95 10.71 8.29 10.72
CA ILE A 95 9.55 7.96 11.54
C ILE A 95 8.31 8.65 10.98
N ILE A 96 8.40 9.96 10.71
CA ILE A 96 7.31 10.77 10.15
C ILE A 96 6.90 10.22 8.79
N GLY A 97 7.83 9.93 7.93
CA GLY A 97 7.51 9.46 6.61
C GLY A 97 6.89 8.05 6.60
N LEU A 98 7.35 7.11 7.45
CA LEU A 98 6.64 5.85 7.67
C LEU A 98 5.25 6.09 8.27
N GLU A 99 5.05 7.09 9.07
CA GLU A 99 3.74 7.50 9.59
C GLU A 99 2.81 8.09 8.51
N ILE A 100 3.34 8.59 7.41
CA ILE A 100 2.60 9.26 6.33
C ILE A 100 2.08 8.29 5.26
N GLY A 101 2.59 7.05 5.20
CA GLY A 101 2.07 6.03 4.29
C GLY A 101 2.99 5.63 3.12
N ALA A 102 4.28 5.98 3.16
CA ALA A 102 5.25 5.46 2.20
C ALA A 102 5.49 3.96 2.38
N ASP A 103 5.79 3.26 1.29
CA ASP A 103 6.04 1.81 1.28
C ASP A 103 7.48 1.47 1.63
N ASP A 104 8.44 2.37 1.37
CA ASP A 104 9.85 2.24 1.77
C ASP A 104 10.57 3.59 1.73
N TYR A 105 11.79 3.65 2.29
CA TYR A 105 12.65 4.81 2.36
C TYR A 105 14.06 4.49 1.92
N LEU A 106 14.69 5.48 1.28
CA LEU A 106 16.09 5.39 0.87
C LEU A 106 16.80 6.72 1.19
N PRO A 107 17.76 6.73 2.13
CA PRO A 107 18.50 7.94 2.47
C PRO A 107 19.45 8.35 1.33
N LYS A 108 19.57 9.65 1.09
CA LYS A 108 20.58 10.27 0.22
C LYS A 108 21.88 10.53 1.04
N PRO A 109 23.06 10.25 0.48
CA PRO A 109 23.33 9.69 -0.84
C PRO A 109 23.07 8.17 -0.87
N PHE A 110 22.49 7.66 -1.96
CA PHE A 110 22.16 6.26 -2.09
C PHE A 110 22.94 5.57 -3.21
N ASN A 111 23.08 4.25 -3.08
CA ASN A 111 23.62 3.43 -4.15
C ASN A 111 22.50 3.12 -5.18
N PRO A 112 22.70 3.35 -6.50
CA PRO A 112 21.69 3.03 -7.51
C PRO A 112 21.25 1.57 -7.50
N ARG A 113 22.11 0.63 -7.11
CA ARG A 113 21.76 -0.80 -6.97
C ARG A 113 20.79 -1.03 -5.81
N GLU A 114 20.94 -0.27 -4.71
CA GLU A 114 20.01 -0.34 -3.58
C GLU A 114 18.64 0.20 -3.97
N LEU A 115 18.60 1.37 -4.63
CA LEU A 115 17.36 1.93 -5.19
C LEU A 115 16.62 0.90 -6.06
N LEU A 116 17.35 0.27 -6.99
CA LEU A 116 16.79 -0.75 -7.87
C LEU A 116 16.26 -1.97 -7.10
N ALA A 117 16.98 -2.44 -6.10
CA ALA A 117 16.57 -3.57 -5.28
C ALA A 117 15.28 -3.27 -4.50
N ARG A 118 15.16 -2.06 -3.93
CA ARG A 118 13.96 -1.60 -3.22
C ARG A 118 12.77 -1.44 -4.16
N ILE A 119 12.94 -0.81 -5.33
CA ILE A 119 11.90 -0.72 -6.37
C ILE A 119 11.40 -2.11 -6.75
N LYS A 120 12.31 -3.05 -7.06
CA LYS A 120 11.93 -4.43 -7.39
C LYS A 120 11.19 -5.13 -6.24
N ALA A 121 11.58 -4.89 -5.00
CA ALA A 121 10.93 -5.46 -3.83
C ALA A 121 9.51 -4.90 -3.66
N ILE A 122 9.30 -3.59 -3.83
CA ILE A 122 7.99 -2.94 -3.75
C ILE A 122 7.08 -3.45 -4.88
N LEU A 123 7.56 -3.44 -6.13
CA LEU A 123 6.78 -3.89 -7.29
C LEU A 123 6.43 -5.37 -7.21
N ARG A 124 7.34 -6.23 -6.73
CA ARG A 124 7.05 -7.64 -6.50
C ARG A 124 5.95 -7.80 -5.45
N ARG A 125 5.96 -7.01 -4.38
CA ARG A 125 4.90 -6.98 -3.37
C ARG A 125 3.58 -6.54 -4.01
N ALA A 126 3.59 -5.48 -4.81
CA ALA A 126 2.41 -4.99 -5.52
C ALA A 126 1.89 -5.97 -6.59
N ALA A 127 2.77 -6.68 -7.29
CA ALA A 127 2.40 -7.71 -8.27
C ALA A 127 1.98 -9.05 -7.63
N GLN A 128 2.48 -9.38 -6.44
CA GLN A 128 1.99 -10.50 -5.63
C GLN A 128 0.64 -10.17 -4.97
N ASP A 129 0.23 -8.89 -5.08
CA ASP A 129 -1.08 -8.37 -4.71
C ASP A 129 -2.13 -8.51 -5.84
N GLU A 130 -1.80 -9.02 -7.06
CA GLU A 130 -2.81 -9.78 -7.78
C GLU A 130 -3.13 -11.00 -6.92
N PRO A 131 -4.40 -11.30 -6.69
CA PRO A 131 -4.77 -12.31 -5.71
C PRO A 131 -4.10 -13.63 -6.09
N ALA A 132 -2.87 -13.86 -5.56
CA ALA A 132 -2.51 -15.23 -5.26
C ALA A 132 -3.68 -15.71 -4.44
N ALA A 133 -4.37 -16.77 -4.88
CA ALA A 133 -5.55 -17.31 -4.25
C ALA A 133 -5.36 -17.47 -2.73
N GLY A 134 -5.33 -16.37 -2.02
CA GLY A 134 -5.45 -16.27 -0.58
C GLY A 134 -6.89 -16.63 -0.23
N ALA A 135 -7.14 -17.06 0.97
CA ALA A 135 -8.43 -17.54 1.45
C ALA A 135 -9.61 -16.59 1.15
N PHE A 136 -9.35 -15.37 0.69
CA PHE A 136 -10.34 -14.29 0.54
C PHE A 136 -10.42 -13.66 -0.86
N SER A 137 -9.75 -14.22 -1.88
CA SER A 137 -9.83 -13.68 -3.25
C SER A 137 -11.27 -13.69 -3.78
N GLY A 138 -11.76 -12.53 -4.22
CA GLY A 138 -13.14 -12.38 -4.71
C GLY A 138 -14.21 -12.33 -3.60
N HIS A 139 -13.82 -12.09 -2.34
CA HIS A 139 -14.72 -12.16 -1.19
C HIS A 139 -14.76 -10.83 -0.42
N GLN A 140 -15.93 -10.54 0.14
CA GLN A 140 -16.06 -9.56 1.20
C GLN A 140 -15.77 -10.23 2.54
N VAL A 141 -14.83 -9.64 3.28
CA VAL A 141 -14.45 -10.11 4.62
C VAL A 141 -15.01 -9.17 5.66
N ARG A 142 -15.84 -9.70 6.58
CA ARG A 142 -16.49 -8.92 7.64
C ARG A 142 -15.87 -9.23 8.99
N PHE A 143 -15.57 -8.17 9.74
CA PHE A 143 -15.01 -8.27 11.09
C PHE A 143 -15.34 -7.01 11.90
N ALA A 144 -15.77 -7.15 13.12
CA ALA A 144 -15.98 -6.05 14.08
C ALA A 144 -16.68 -4.79 13.51
N GLY A 145 -17.72 -4.97 12.68
CA GLY A 145 -18.44 -3.86 12.03
C GLY A 145 -17.73 -3.25 10.82
N TRP A 146 -16.70 -3.92 10.30
CA TRP A 146 -15.99 -3.56 9.08
C TRP A 146 -16.22 -4.58 7.96
N VAL A 147 -16.26 -4.10 6.74
CA VAL A 147 -16.28 -4.91 5.49
C VAL A 147 -15.04 -4.56 4.68
N LEU A 148 -14.16 -5.53 4.48
CA LEU A 148 -13.03 -5.41 3.56
C LEU A 148 -13.42 -6.05 2.22
N ASP A 149 -13.47 -5.23 1.17
CA ASP A 149 -13.52 -5.70 -0.21
C ASP A 149 -12.08 -5.93 -0.68
N THR A 150 -11.70 -7.19 -0.84
CA THR A 150 -10.32 -7.57 -1.15
C THR A 150 -9.92 -7.22 -2.57
N ASP A 151 -10.87 -7.21 -3.52
CA ASP A 151 -10.58 -6.89 -4.92
C ASP A 151 -10.40 -5.39 -5.12
N ARG A 152 -11.23 -4.59 -4.43
CA ARG A 152 -11.17 -3.13 -4.47
C ARG A 152 -10.19 -2.55 -3.47
N ARG A 153 -9.67 -3.36 -2.52
CA ARG A 153 -8.83 -2.95 -1.39
C ARG A 153 -9.48 -1.84 -0.56
N LEU A 154 -10.78 -1.92 -0.42
CA LEU A 154 -11.60 -0.91 0.22
C LEU A 154 -12.12 -1.44 1.55
N LEU A 155 -11.91 -0.70 2.60
CA LEU A 155 -12.45 -0.96 3.92
C LEU A 155 -13.64 -0.03 4.15
N THR A 156 -14.79 -0.60 4.47
CA THR A 156 -16.04 0.16 4.68
C THR A 156 -16.59 -0.15 6.07
N ARG A 157 -17.03 0.85 6.80
CA ARG A 157 -17.74 0.66 8.07
C ARG A 157 -19.19 0.25 7.79
N GLU A 158 -19.65 -0.88 8.35
CA GLU A 158 -20.98 -1.42 8.04
C GLU A 158 -22.12 -0.46 8.43
N GLU A 159 -22.02 0.25 9.56
CA GLU A 159 -23.09 1.12 10.06
C GLU A 159 -23.22 2.43 9.27
N SER A 160 -22.10 3.07 8.94
CA SER A 160 -22.09 4.40 8.33
C SER A 160 -21.90 4.37 6.81
N GLY A 161 -21.42 3.27 6.23
CA GLY A 161 -20.96 3.21 4.86
C GLY A 161 -19.70 4.03 4.59
N GLU A 162 -19.02 4.51 5.63
CA GLU A 162 -17.78 5.28 5.53
C GLU A 162 -16.67 4.42 4.94
N GLU A 163 -16.08 4.92 3.85
CA GLU A 163 -14.95 4.27 3.19
C GLU A 163 -13.63 4.73 3.78
N VAL A 164 -12.78 3.80 4.17
CA VAL A 164 -11.44 4.05 4.71
C VAL A 164 -10.41 3.47 3.75
N ALA A 165 -9.61 4.34 3.13
CA ALA A 165 -8.53 3.92 2.25
C ALA A 165 -7.38 3.30 3.07
N LEU A 166 -6.90 2.14 2.64
CA LEU A 166 -5.72 1.47 3.18
C LEU A 166 -4.54 1.63 2.22
N THR A 167 -3.37 1.93 2.76
CA THR A 167 -2.13 1.81 1.99
C THR A 167 -1.86 0.32 1.69
N THR A 168 -1.01 0.05 0.70
CA THR A 168 -0.62 -1.34 0.36
C THR A 168 -0.10 -2.11 1.58
N ALA A 169 0.71 -1.47 2.41
CA ALA A 169 1.27 -2.10 3.62
C ALA A 169 0.19 -2.39 4.68
N GLU A 170 -0.74 -1.45 4.92
CA GLU A 170 -1.84 -1.62 5.85
C GLU A 170 -2.82 -2.70 5.37
N PHE A 171 -3.13 -2.72 4.08
CA PHE A 171 -3.99 -3.74 3.48
C PHE A 171 -3.39 -5.15 3.68
N LYS A 172 -2.09 -5.32 3.39
CA LYS A 172 -1.39 -6.59 3.60
C LYS A 172 -1.41 -7.03 5.05
N LEU A 173 -1.07 -6.11 5.94
CA LEU A 173 -1.05 -6.39 7.37
C LEU A 173 -2.44 -6.80 7.88
N LEU A 174 -3.48 -6.09 7.45
CA LEU A 174 -4.86 -6.44 7.77
C LEU A 174 -5.24 -7.81 7.22
N THR A 175 -4.91 -8.12 5.97
CA THR A 175 -5.19 -9.42 5.35
C THR A 175 -4.51 -10.56 6.11
N VAL A 176 -3.25 -10.39 6.50
CA VAL A 176 -2.51 -11.38 7.32
C VAL A 176 -3.20 -11.65 8.65
N PHE A 177 -3.71 -10.61 9.30
CA PHE A 177 -4.49 -10.76 10.54
C PHE A 177 -5.85 -11.43 10.31
N LEU A 178 -6.55 -11.09 9.24
CA LEU A 178 -7.85 -11.66 8.90
C LEU A 178 -7.75 -13.15 8.53
N GLU A 179 -6.65 -13.57 7.90
CA GLU A 179 -6.39 -14.99 7.62
C GLU A 179 -6.08 -15.81 8.87
N ARG A 180 -5.63 -15.17 9.95
CA ARG A 180 -5.19 -15.82 11.20
C ARG A 180 -5.84 -15.15 12.42
N PRO A 181 -7.20 -15.09 12.48
CA PRO A 181 -7.88 -14.47 13.59
C PRO A 181 -7.56 -15.22 14.89
N ARG A 182 -7.37 -14.48 15.96
CA ARG A 182 -7.05 -14.98 17.31
C ARG A 182 -5.69 -15.66 17.47
N PHE A 183 -4.85 -15.69 16.41
CA PHE A 183 -3.48 -16.16 16.52
C PHE A 183 -2.54 -15.02 16.89
N VAL A 184 -1.61 -15.29 17.80
CA VAL A 184 -0.53 -14.35 18.13
C VAL A 184 0.55 -14.50 17.06
N LEU A 185 0.82 -13.42 16.34
CA LEU A 185 1.87 -13.35 15.32
C LEU A 185 3.03 -12.51 15.86
N SER A 186 4.23 -13.08 15.86
CA SER A 186 5.43 -12.33 16.24
C SER A 186 5.74 -11.23 15.21
N ARG A 187 6.59 -10.26 15.60
CA ARG A 187 7.03 -9.20 14.69
C ARG A 187 7.73 -9.76 13.46
N ASP A 188 8.57 -10.76 13.66
CA ASP A 188 9.29 -11.46 12.58
C ASP A 188 8.31 -12.18 11.65
N GLN A 189 7.33 -12.89 12.20
CA GLN A 189 6.30 -13.54 11.40
C GLN A 189 5.46 -12.54 10.60
N LEU A 190 5.07 -11.41 11.21
CA LEU A 190 4.37 -10.36 10.51
C LEU A 190 5.24 -9.74 9.40
N LEU A 191 6.51 -9.53 9.68
CA LEU A 191 7.46 -9.03 8.69
C LEU A 191 7.61 -10.00 7.52
N ASP A 192 7.81 -11.29 7.78
CA ASP A 192 7.93 -12.32 6.75
C ASP A 192 6.67 -12.44 5.90
N LEU A 193 5.50 -12.41 6.53
CA LEU A 193 4.20 -12.53 5.85
C LEU A 193 3.81 -11.28 5.05
N THR A 194 4.20 -10.09 5.49
CA THR A 194 3.89 -8.83 4.81
C THR A 194 4.95 -8.38 3.82
N SER A 195 6.23 -8.71 4.07
CA SER A 195 7.38 -8.20 3.30
C SER A 195 8.13 -9.26 2.49
N GLY A 196 7.90 -10.56 2.77
CA GLY A 196 8.66 -11.67 2.19
C GLY A 196 10.10 -11.77 2.73
N ARG A 197 10.75 -12.92 2.53
CA ARG A 197 12.03 -13.35 3.14
C ARG A 197 13.27 -12.45 2.94
N THR A 198 13.16 -11.27 2.37
CA THR A 198 14.30 -10.37 2.07
C THR A 198 14.38 -9.15 2.99
N ALA A 199 13.55 -9.04 3.99
CA ALA A 199 13.57 -7.92 4.94
C ALA A 199 14.53 -8.20 6.11
N GLN A 200 15.83 -8.18 5.84
CA GLN A 200 16.82 -7.92 6.90
C GLN A 200 16.80 -6.43 7.23
N VAL A 201 16.68 -6.15 8.53
CA VAL A 201 16.83 -4.83 9.18
C VAL A 201 15.59 -3.93 9.08
N PHE A 202 14.63 -4.08 10.00
CA PHE A 202 13.97 -3.00 10.77
C PHE A 202 12.71 -3.51 11.47
N ASP A 203 12.86 -4.06 12.67
CA ASP A 203 11.80 -4.45 13.63
C ASP A 203 10.75 -3.35 13.92
N ARG A 204 11.14 -2.08 13.76
CA ARG A 204 10.26 -0.94 14.02
C ARG A 204 9.18 -0.70 12.95
N THR A 205 9.32 -1.26 11.76
CA THR A 205 8.34 -1.09 10.67
C THR A 205 6.98 -1.70 10.98
N ILE A 206 6.93 -2.86 11.61
CA ILE A 206 5.69 -3.55 11.97
C ILE A 206 4.93 -2.79 13.06
N ASP A 207 5.60 -2.32 14.10
CA ASP A 207 4.96 -1.56 15.18
C ASP A 207 4.31 -0.28 14.65
N ASN A 208 4.98 0.41 13.72
CA ASN A 208 4.42 1.59 13.07
C ASN A 208 3.23 1.25 12.15
N GLN A 209 3.32 0.16 11.38
CA GLN A 209 2.20 -0.30 10.54
C GLN A 209 0.99 -0.70 11.38
N VAL A 210 1.19 -1.42 12.48
CA VAL A 210 0.13 -1.76 13.44
C VAL A 210 -0.49 -0.49 14.05
N SER A 211 0.34 0.47 14.47
CA SER A 211 -0.14 1.75 15.03
C SER A 211 -1.04 2.50 14.04
N ARG A 212 -0.67 2.53 12.75
CA ARG A 212 -1.48 3.18 11.70
C ARG A 212 -2.78 2.45 11.43
N LEU A 213 -2.70 1.12 11.30
CA LEU A 213 -3.88 0.31 11.08
C LEU A 213 -4.87 0.48 12.24
N ARG A 214 -4.39 0.51 13.49
CA ARG A 214 -5.20 0.81 14.68
C ARG A 214 -5.91 2.16 14.57
N ARG A 215 -5.21 3.22 14.13
CA ARG A 215 -5.83 4.55 13.96
C ARG A 215 -7.00 4.55 12.97
N LYS A 216 -7.05 3.58 12.06
CA LYS A 216 -8.11 3.47 11.05
C LYS A 216 -9.26 2.57 11.47
N ILE A 217 -8.98 1.49 12.20
CA ILE A 217 -9.99 0.47 12.50
C ILE A 217 -10.45 0.41 13.95
N GLU A 218 -9.63 0.87 14.92
CA GLU A 218 -9.99 0.85 16.33
C GLU A 218 -10.93 2.02 16.68
N PRO A 219 -11.89 1.81 17.57
CA PRO A 219 -12.67 2.91 18.13
C PRO A 219 -11.82 3.90 18.92
N ASP A 220 -10.83 3.39 19.68
CA ASP A 220 -9.81 4.16 20.39
C ASP A 220 -8.43 3.51 20.16
N PRO A 221 -7.56 4.14 19.39
CA PRO A 221 -6.20 3.62 19.12
C PRO A 221 -5.30 3.52 20.37
N SER A 222 -5.60 4.27 21.44
CA SER A 222 -4.83 4.25 22.69
C SER A 222 -5.15 3.03 23.55
N THR A 223 -6.38 2.51 23.43
CA THR A 223 -6.86 1.29 24.08
C THR A 223 -7.35 0.26 23.06
N PRO A 224 -6.43 -0.32 22.25
CA PRO A 224 -6.82 -1.15 21.12
C PRO A 224 -7.47 -2.46 21.56
N THR A 225 -8.62 -2.77 20.99
CA THR A 225 -9.43 -3.97 21.27
C THR A 225 -9.44 -4.97 20.11
N LEU A 226 -9.24 -4.51 18.89
CA LEU A 226 -9.24 -5.36 17.70
C LEU A 226 -7.85 -5.96 17.45
N ILE A 227 -6.82 -5.12 17.36
CA ILE A 227 -5.44 -5.59 17.24
C ILE A 227 -4.75 -5.41 18.60
N THR A 228 -4.71 -6.45 19.39
CA THR A 228 -4.13 -6.42 20.74
C THR A 228 -2.63 -6.71 20.72
N THR A 229 -1.89 -6.12 21.69
CA THR A 229 -0.48 -6.41 21.90
C THR A 229 -0.32 -7.51 22.93
N VAL A 230 0.39 -8.58 22.57
CA VAL A 230 0.78 -9.66 23.50
C VAL A 230 2.24 -9.43 23.91
N ARG A 231 2.48 -9.13 25.21
CA ARG A 231 3.83 -8.84 25.71
C ARG A 231 4.79 -10.00 25.40
N GLY A 232 5.90 -9.71 24.74
CA GLY A 232 6.88 -10.70 24.31
C GLY A 232 6.44 -11.64 23.17
N GLY A 233 5.16 -11.60 22.75
CA GLY A 233 4.60 -12.47 21.72
C GLY A 233 4.34 -11.79 20.37
N GLY A 234 4.07 -10.48 20.34
CA GLY A 234 3.70 -9.76 19.12
C GLY A 234 2.28 -9.21 19.15
N TYR A 235 1.51 -9.45 18.08
CA TYR A 235 0.17 -8.90 17.89
C TYR A 235 -0.86 -9.98 17.55
N CYS A 236 -2.12 -9.72 17.91
CA CYS A 236 -3.23 -10.66 17.69
C CYS A 236 -4.47 -9.88 17.26
N LEU A 237 -5.18 -10.33 16.23
CA LEU A 237 -6.53 -9.85 15.91
C LEU A 237 -7.54 -10.56 16.82
N ALA A 238 -8.13 -9.82 17.76
CA ALA A 238 -9.00 -10.35 18.82
C ALA A 238 -10.49 -10.35 18.45
N THR A 239 -10.82 -10.59 17.18
CA THR A 239 -12.22 -10.63 16.69
C THR A 239 -12.46 -11.84 15.79
N ASP A 240 -13.74 -12.18 15.57
CA ASP A 240 -14.15 -13.19 14.61
C ASP A 240 -14.20 -12.59 13.21
N VAL A 241 -13.88 -13.43 12.22
CA VAL A 241 -13.86 -13.07 10.81
C VAL A 241 -14.90 -13.92 10.07
N LYS A 242 -15.73 -13.28 9.26
CA LYS A 242 -16.72 -13.93 8.41
C LYS A 242 -16.44 -13.62 6.94
N THR A 243 -16.41 -14.62 6.12
CA THR A 243 -16.27 -14.49 4.66
C THR A 243 -17.64 -14.59 3.99
N GLY A 244 -17.94 -13.69 3.06
CA GLY A 244 -19.12 -13.73 2.20
C GLY A 244 -18.72 -13.61 0.75
N ALA A 245 -19.39 -14.33 -0.17
CA ALA A 245 -19.24 -14.10 -1.60
C ALA A 245 -19.72 -12.69 -1.95
N GLY A 246 -18.94 -11.92 -2.68
CA GLY A 246 -19.31 -10.60 -3.16
C GLY A 246 -20.59 -10.67 -3.98
N SER A 247 -21.64 -9.95 -3.57
CA SER A 247 -22.85 -9.81 -4.36
C SER A 247 -22.57 -8.96 -5.59
N GLY A 248 -22.31 -9.61 -6.72
CA GLY A 248 -22.35 -8.95 -8.02
C GLY A 248 -23.76 -8.39 -8.22
N ALA A 249 -23.85 -7.07 -8.36
CA ALA A 249 -25.08 -6.38 -8.68
C ALA A 249 -25.56 -6.86 -10.07
N GLY A 250 -26.39 -7.89 -10.09
CA GLY A 250 -27.13 -8.30 -11.25
C GLY A 250 -28.34 -7.38 -11.43
N SER A 251 -28.24 -6.42 -12.34
CA SER A 251 -29.39 -5.68 -12.85
C SER A 251 -30.22 -6.62 -13.74
N GLY A 252 -31.15 -7.35 -13.13
CA GLY A 252 -32.16 -8.09 -13.85
C GLY A 252 -33.24 -7.14 -14.34
N GLY A 253 -33.15 -6.71 -15.60
CA GLY A 253 -34.26 -6.07 -16.30
C GLY A 253 -35.39 -7.09 -16.59
N ALA A 254 -36.46 -7.03 -15.82
CA ALA A 254 -37.69 -7.72 -16.14
C ALA A 254 -38.48 -6.89 -17.17
N GLY A 255 -38.49 -7.34 -18.39
CA GLY A 255 -39.45 -6.87 -19.41
C GLY A 255 -40.82 -7.53 -19.21
N PRO A 256 -41.92 -6.77 -19.26
CA PRO A 256 -43.24 -7.35 -19.15
C PRO A 256 -43.67 -7.96 -20.49
N GLY A 257 -43.99 -9.27 -20.50
CA GLY A 257 -44.61 -9.95 -21.61
C GLY A 257 -46.04 -9.49 -21.79
N GLY A 258 -46.32 -8.94 -22.96
CA GLY A 258 -47.69 -8.64 -23.41
C GLY A 258 -48.45 -9.90 -23.75
N ALA A 259 -49.62 -10.01 -23.19
CA ALA A 259 -50.68 -10.91 -23.63
C ALA A 259 -51.39 -10.31 -24.84
N GLY A 260 -51.76 -11.12 -25.77
CA GLY A 260 -52.57 -10.73 -26.89
C GLY A 260 -53.06 -11.91 -27.72
N GLY A 261 -54.37 -12.16 -27.66
CA GLY A 261 -55.18 -12.74 -28.69
C GLY A 261 -55.27 -14.25 -28.77
#